data_0b41cb3ee4459637755943ccf2090f3f
#
_entry.id   0b41cb3ee4459637755943ccf2090f3f
#
_cell.length_a   1.000
_cell.length_b   1.000
_cell.length_c   1.000
_cell.angle_alpha   90.00
_cell.angle_beta   90.00
_cell.angle_gamma   90.00
#
_symmetry.space_group_name_H-M   'P 1'
#
loop_
_entity.id
_entity.type
_entity.pdbx_description
1 polymer ?
#
loop_
_entity_poly.entity_id
_entity_poly.type
_entity_poly.pdbx_seq_one_letter_code
_entity_poly.pdbx_strand_id
1 'polypeptide(L)'
;DASNKSIVRAPISVLEPGTYVVVWRVASADSHPVQGSFAFQIGNTSTDVSALNNGQVLERHGLASLFDVIRWVTYLGVVLLIGGIGLLQAVRTDRLSPRSTLALMGGWAFAALGTLEGLIAYGPHISGYKIYKAVDLSLLSETLTTQYGKMQLLRLMLLGIIGALIAV
;
A
#
# COMPACT_ATOMS: atom_id res chain seq x y z
N ASP A 1 -6.50 17.04 14.94
CA ASP A 1 -7.36 17.90 15.76
C ASP A 1 -8.80 17.43 15.63
N ALA A 2 -9.50 17.18 16.77
CA ALA A 2 -10.87 16.66 16.74
C ALA A 2 -11.88 17.65 16.10
N SER A 3 -11.58 18.94 16.13
CA SER A 3 -12.44 20.00 15.57
C SER A 3 -12.18 20.27 14.08
N ASN A 4 -11.02 19.89 13.56
CA ASN A 4 -10.65 20.11 12.16
C ASN A 4 -9.76 18.97 11.65
N LYS A 5 -10.31 18.12 10.77
CA LYS A 5 -9.62 16.96 10.19
C LYS A 5 -8.44 17.32 9.28
N SER A 6 -8.34 18.58 8.86
CA SER A 6 -7.23 19.08 8.03
C SER A 6 -6.03 19.55 8.85
N ILE A 7 -6.13 19.53 10.17
CA ILE A 7 -5.04 19.99 11.06
C ILE A 7 -4.50 18.83 11.87
N VAL A 8 -3.23 18.55 11.71
CA VAL A 8 -2.47 17.63 12.57
C VAL A 8 -1.69 18.46 13.58
N ARG A 9 -1.83 18.12 14.86
CA ARG A 9 -1.10 18.77 15.97
C ARG A 9 -0.28 17.71 16.70
N ALA A 10 1.02 17.95 16.80
CA ALA A 10 1.93 17.15 17.61
C ALA A 10 2.42 18.03 18.77
N PRO A 11 2.11 17.69 20.02
CA PRO A 11 2.71 18.40 21.16
C PRO A 11 4.19 18.05 21.22
N ILE A 12 5.02 19.07 21.30
CA ILE A 12 6.46 18.92 21.51
C ILE A 12 6.84 19.59 22.84
N SER A 13 7.76 18.98 23.57
CA SER A 13 8.37 19.56 24.77
C SER A 13 9.16 20.81 24.41
N VAL A 14 9.52 21.58 25.43
CA VAL A 14 10.39 22.75 25.25
C VAL A 14 11.67 22.33 24.54
N LEU A 15 11.94 22.98 23.42
CA LEU A 15 13.11 22.71 22.59
C LEU A 15 14.23 23.67 22.95
N GLU A 16 15.45 23.18 22.99
CA GLU A 16 16.65 24.01 23.14
C GLU A 16 16.94 24.80 21.86
N PRO A 17 17.74 25.87 21.93
CA PRO A 17 18.18 26.56 20.73
C PRO A 17 18.89 25.62 19.76
N GLY A 18 18.43 25.60 18.51
CA GLY A 18 18.94 24.66 17.51
C GLY A 18 18.12 24.68 16.22
N THR A 19 18.58 23.90 15.23
CA THR A 19 17.86 23.67 13.97
C THR A 19 17.14 22.35 14.03
N TYR A 20 15.84 22.35 13.73
CA TYR A 20 14.97 21.19 13.79
C TYR A 20 14.35 20.91 12.42
N VAL A 21 14.29 19.65 12.05
CA VAL A 21 13.64 19.20 10.82
C VAL A 21 12.41 18.38 11.21
N VAL A 22 11.24 18.80 10.72
CA VAL A 22 10.00 18.05 10.84
C VAL A 22 9.80 17.27 9.56
N VAL A 23 9.72 15.96 9.69
CA VAL A 23 9.35 15.07 8.59
C VAL A 23 7.93 14.53 8.89
N TRP A 24 7.02 14.71 7.94
CA TRP A 24 5.66 14.25 8.08
C TRP A 24 5.28 13.30 6.95
N ARG A 25 4.38 12.36 7.27
CA ARG A 25 3.84 11.40 6.34
C ARG A 25 2.40 11.11 6.69
N VAL A 26 1.52 11.18 5.72
CA VAL A 26 0.08 10.96 5.88
C VAL A 26 -0.45 10.12 4.72
N ALA A 27 -1.55 9.42 4.96
CA ALA A 27 -2.34 8.83 3.89
C ALA A 27 -3.39 9.85 3.44
N SER A 28 -3.43 10.17 2.15
CA SER A 28 -4.48 10.99 1.58
C SER A 28 -5.83 10.23 1.54
N ALA A 29 -6.92 10.93 1.22
CA ALA A 29 -8.25 10.32 1.19
C ALA A 29 -8.37 9.15 0.19
N ASP A 30 -7.57 9.16 -0.87
CA ASP A 30 -7.43 8.10 -1.88
C ASP A 30 -6.42 7.01 -1.50
N SER A 31 -5.94 7.03 -0.25
CA SER A 31 -4.98 6.08 0.31
C SER A 31 -3.55 6.15 -0.27
N HIS A 32 -3.22 7.22 -0.98
CA HIS A 32 -1.84 7.46 -1.40
C HIS A 32 -0.99 8.05 -0.27
N PRO A 33 0.23 7.57 -0.04
CA PRO A 33 1.14 8.18 0.93
C PRO A 33 1.63 9.53 0.41
N VAL A 34 1.39 10.57 1.19
CA VAL A 34 1.93 11.92 0.97
C VAL A 34 2.91 12.22 2.09
N GLN A 35 4.05 12.75 1.75
CA GLN A 35 5.10 13.06 2.72
C GLN A 35 5.74 14.40 2.41
N GLY A 36 6.33 15.01 3.41
CA GLY A 36 7.08 16.22 3.26
C GLY A 36 7.97 16.50 4.47
N SER A 37 8.77 17.52 4.35
CA SER A 37 9.60 17.98 5.45
C SER A 37 9.70 19.49 5.40
N PHE A 38 9.89 20.09 6.56
CA PHE A 38 10.30 21.48 6.70
C PHE A 38 11.26 21.62 7.88
N ALA A 39 12.14 22.60 7.81
CA ALA A 39 13.06 22.93 8.87
C ALA A 39 12.69 24.28 9.49
N PHE A 40 12.91 24.40 10.80
CA PHE A 40 12.77 25.65 11.53
C PHE A 40 13.90 25.79 12.57
N GLN A 41 14.12 27.00 13.04
CA GLN A 41 15.15 27.31 14.01
C GLN A 41 14.55 27.90 15.29
N ILE A 42 15.17 27.56 16.40
CA ILE A 42 14.94 28.19 17.70
C ILE A 42 16.23 28.85 18.14
N GLY A 43 16.17 30.15 18.47
CA GLY A 43 17.34 30.94 18.83
C GLY A 43 18.18 31.32 17.61
N ASN A 44 19.40 31.85 17.90
CA ASN A 44 20.36 32.25 16.87
C ASN A 44 21.29 31.10 16.55
N THR A 45 21.07 30.46 15.40
CA THR A 45 21.96 29.39 14.89
C THR A 45 22.52 29.81 13.54
N SER A 46 23.76 29.39 13.26
CA SER A 46 24.45 29.71 12.01
C SER A 46 24.10 28.80 10.83
N THR A 47 23.16 27.88 11.01
CA THR A 47 22.80 26.91 9.97
C THR A 47 21.80 27.52 8.99
N ASP A 48 22.09 27.44 7.70
CA ASP A 48 21.16 27.87 6.66
C ASP A 48 20.00 26.89 6.51
N VAL A 49 18.81 27.30 6.97
CA VAL A 49 17.56 26.49 6.93
C VAL A 49 17.05 26.36 5.50
N SER A 50 17.36 27.30 4.61
CA SER A 50 16.91 27.27 3.22
C SER A 50 17.46 26.05 2.48
N ALA A 51 18.69 25.63 2.78
CA ALA A 51 19.30 24.43 2.20
C ALA A 51 18.59 23.14 2.67
N LEU A 52 18.07 23.14 3.90
CA LEU A 52 17.35 21.99 4.48
C LEU A 52 15.89 21.90 4.04
N ASN A 53 15.28 23.04 3.65
CA ASN A 53 13.90 23.10 3.16
C ASN A 53 13.75 22.66 1.69
N ASN A 54 14.84 22.45 0.96
CA ASN A 54 14.81 21.96 -0.43
C ASN A 54 14.42 20.48 -0.56
N GLY A 55 13.69 19.95 0.42
CA GLY A 55 12.79 18.80 0.25
C GLY A 55 13.44 17.48 -0.18
N GLN A 56 14.69 17.24 0.15
CA GLN A 56 15.21 15.88 0.06
C GLN A 56 14.61 15.03 1.20
N VAL A 57 13.33 14.72 1.03
CA VAL A 57 12.76 13.57 1.72
C VAL A 57 13.61 12.38 1.31
N LEU A 58 14.28 11.77 2.28
CA LEU A 58 14.99 10.50 2.07
C LEU A 58 13.99 9.48 1.54
N GLU A 59 13.84 9.42 0.21
CA GLU A 59 13.08 8.39 -0.46
C GLU A 59 13.70 7.04 -0.10
N ARG A 60 13.00 6.30 0.72
CA ARG A 60 13.34 4.90 0.96
C ARG A 60 12.83 4.09 -0.23
N HIS A 61 13.59 4.08 -1.31
CA HIS A 61 13.28 3.45 -2.58
C HIS A 61 12.94 1.95 -2.47
N GLY A 62 13.45 1.24 -1.46
CA GLY A 62 13.30 -0.21 -1.36
C GLY A 62 11.86 -0.71 -1.15
N LEU A 63 11.08 -0.07 -0.28
CA LEU A 63 9.69 -0.49 -0.02
C LEU A 63 8.73 -0.03 -1.11
N ALA A 64 8.97 1.14 -1.70
CA ALA A 64 8.16 1.63 -2.81
C ALA A 64 8.26 0.69 -4.01
N SER A 65 9.48 0.28 -4.39
CA SER A 65 9.71 -0.66 -5.50
C SER A 65 9.05 -2.03 -5.26
N LEU A 66 9.13 -2.55 -4.02
CA LEU A 66 8.47 -3.81 -3.67
C LEU A 66 6.95 -3.69 -3.81
N PHE A 67 6.37 -2.59 -3.34
CA PHE A 67 4.94 -2.34 -3.44
C PHE A 67 4.47 -2.24 -4.89
N ASP A 68 5.28 -1.64 -5.77
CA ASP A 68 5.00 -1.57 -7.19
C ASP A 68 5.04 -2.96 -7.84
N VAL A 69 6.01 -3.82 -7.51
CA VAL A 69 6.07 -5.20 -7.99
C VAL A 69 4.84 -6.00 -7.56
N ILE A 70 4.44 -5.90 -6.29
CA ILE A 70 3.23 -6.54 -5.76
C ILE A 70 1.99 -6.12 -6.57
N ARG A 71 1.86 -4.82 -6.87
CA ARG A 71 0.76 -4.31 -7.70
C ARG A 71 0.76 -4.91 -9.11
N TRP A 72 1.93 -4.97 -9.76
CA TRP A 72 2.06 -5.56 -11.09
C TRP A 72 1.69 -7.04 -11.11
N VAL A 73 2.14 -7.82 -10.12
CA VAL A 73 1.78 -9.24 -9.97
C VAL A 73 0.27 -9.40 -9.79
N THR A 74 -0.34 -8.55 -8.95
CA THR A 74 -1.80 -8.57 -8.75
C THR A 74 -2.55 -8.26 -10.04
N TYR A 75 -2.14 -7.23 -10.78
CA TYR A 75 -2.79 -6.86 -12.04
C TYR A 75 -2.63 -7.94 -13.10
N LEU A 76 -1.44 -8.55 -13.21
CA LEU A 76 -1.21 -9.69 -14.11
C LEU A 76 -2.16 -10.84 -13.77
N GLY A 77 -2.32 -11.18 -12.49
CA GLY A 77 -3.25 -12.19 -12.04
C GLY A 77 -4.68 -11.90 -12.44
N VAL A 78 -5.15 -10.67 -12.24
CA VAL A 78 -6.50 -10.24 -12.61
C VAL A 78 -6.70 -10.29 -14.13
N VAL A 79 -5.73 -9.83 -14.92
CA VAL A 79 -5.79 -9.88 -16.39
C VAL A 79 -5.86 -11.32 -16.90
N LEU A 80 -5.04 -12.22 -16.32
CA LEU A 80 -5.07 -13.64 -16.67
C LEU A 80 -6.42 -14.30 -16.33
N LEU A 81 -7.03 -13.95 -15.20
CA LEU A 81 -8.35 -14.43 -14.82
C LEU A 81 -9.43 -13.94 -15.78
N ILE A 82 -9.54 -12.62 -15.94
CA ILE A 82 -10.61 -12.03 -16.77
C ILE A 82 -10.41 -12.43 -18.23
N GLY A 83 -9.17 -12.32 -18.73
CA GLY A 83 -8.83 -12.69 -20.11
C GLY A 83 -9.02 -14.18 -20.38
N GLY A 84 -8.63 -15.02 -19.43
CA GLY A 84 -8.82 -16.48 -19.51
C GLY A 84 -10.30 -16.87 -19.54
N ILE A 85 -11.10 -16.33 -18.63
CA ILE A 85 -12.57 -16.57 -18.60
C ILE A 85 -13.20 -16.04 -19.89
N GLY A 86 -12.85 -14.83 -20.32
CA GLY A 86 -13.38 -14.25 -21.54
C GLY A 86 -13.03 -15.05 -22.79
N LEU A 87 -11.80 -15.57 -22.88
CA LEU A 87 -11.39 -16.43 -23.98
C LEU A 87 -12.19 -17.75 -24.01
N LEU A 88 -12.37 -18.39 -22.86
CA LEU A 88 -13.15 -19.62 -22.76
C LEU A 88 -14.61 -19.43 -23.19
N GLN A 89 -15.21 -18.30 -22.81
CA GLN A 89 -16.55 -17.93 -23.24
C GLN A 89 -16.63 -17.68 -24.76
N ALA A 90 -15.62 -16.99 -25.31
CA ALA A 90 -15.57 -16.69 -26.76
C ALA A 90 -15.41 -17.96 -27.60
N VAL A 91 -14.65 -18.94 -27.15
CA VAL A 91 -14.41 -20.22 -27.83
C VAL A 91 -15.55 -21.22 -27.60
N ARG A 92 -16.51 -20.88 -26.73
CA ARG A 92 -17.65 -21.77 -26.37
C ARG A 92 -17.22 -23.18 -26.00
N THR A 93 -16.15 -23.28 -25.19
CA THR A 93 -15.62 -24.58 -24.78
C THR A 93 -16.40 -25.10 -23.58
N ASP A 94 -17.11 -26.20 -23.74
CA ASP A 94 -17.90 -26.83 -22.68
C ASP A 94 -17.01 -27.53 -21.62
N ARG A 95 -15.75 -27.77 -21.92
CA ARG A 95 -14.81 -28.44 -21.01
C ARG A 95 -13.50 -27.70 -20.97
N LEU A 96 -13.06 -27.39 -19.73
CA LEU A 96 -11.73 -26.83 -19.49
C LEU A 96 -10.67 -27.89 -19.80
N SER A 97 -9.69 -27.54 -20.61
CA SER A 97 -8.49 -28.37 -20.72
C SER A 97 -7.65 -28.24 -19.45
N PRO A 98 -6.83 -29.25 -19.09
CA PRO A 98 -5.93 -29.13 -17.93
C PRO A 98 -5.02 -27.90 -17.97
N ARG A 99 -4.61 -27.48 -19.17
CA ARG A 99 -3.79 -26.27 -19.37
C ARG A 99 -4.59 -24.99 -19.09
N SER A 100 -5.84 -24.93 -19.54
CA SER A 100 -6.72 -23.78 -19.26
C SER A 100 -7.01 -23.64 -17.77
N THR A 101 -7.29 -24.77 -17.09
CA THR A 101 -7.49 -24.80 -15.65
C THR A 101 -6.24 -24.32 -14.91
N LEU A 102 -5.06 -24.82 -15.29
CA LEU A 102 -3.79 -24.40 -14.68
C LEU A 102 -3.53 -22.89 -14.87
N ALA A 103 -3.82 -22.35 -16.04
CA ALA A 103 -3.67 -20.91 -16.31
C ALA A 103 -4.62 -20.06 -15.47
N LEU A 104 -5.89 -20.47 -15.33
CA LEU A 104 -6.87 -19.79 -14.48
C LEU A 104 -6.49 -19.87 -13.00
N MET A 105 -6.08 -21.04 -12.53
CA MET A 105 -5.62 -21.22 -11.14
C MET A 105 -4.35 -20.39 -10.87
N GLY A 106 -3.41 -20.33 -11.83
CA GLY A 106 -2.23 -19.47 -11.75
C GLY A 106 -2.61 -17.99 -11.66
N GLY A 107 -3.48 -17.51 -12.53
CA GLY A 107 -4.00 -16.14 -12.47
C GLY A 107 -4.70 -15.83 -11.15
N TRP A 108 -5.52 -16.75 -10.66
CA TRP A 108 -6.18 -16.65 -9.36
C TRP A 108 -5.16 -16.57 -8.22
N ALA A 109 -4.16 -17.44 -8.21
CA ALA A 109 -3.13 -17.46 -7.18
C ALA A 109 -2.33 -16.15 -7.16
N PHE A 110 -1.93 -15.62 -8.32
CA PHE A 110 -1.25 -14.33 -8.42
C PHE A 110 -2.12 -13.18 -7.91
N ALA A 111 -3.39 -13.14 -8.27
CA ALA A 111 -4.31 -12.11 -7.80
C ALA A 111 -4.54 -12.21 -6.28
N ALA A 112 -4.70 -13.42 -5.74
CA ALA A 112 -4.92 -13.65 -4.32
C ALA A 112 -3.67 -13.31 -3.48
N LEU A 113 -2.50 -13.84 -3.87
CA LEU A 113 -1.24 -13.58 -3.18
C LEU A 113 -0.89 -12.09 -3.21
N GLY A 114 -0.93 -11.45 -4.37
CA GLY A 114 -0.62 -10.03 -4.46
C GLY A 114 -1.61 -9.14 -3.69
N THR A 115 -2.89 -9.55 -3.59
CA THR A 115 -3.86 -8.85 -2.74
C THR A 115 -3.54 -9.00 -1.26
N LEU A 116 -3.16 -10.20 -0.83
CA LEU A 116 -2.79 -10.49 0.55
C LEU A 116 -1.49 -9.77 0.94
N GLU A 117 -0.46 -9.86 0.09
CA GLU A 117 0.81 -9.15 0.30
C GLU A 117 0.60 -7.62 0.35
N GLY A 118 -0.23 -7.08 -0.55
CA GLY A 118 -0.59 -5.67 -0.54
C GLY A 118 -1.26 -5.24 0.76
N LEU A 119 -2.15 -6.08 1.31
CA LEU A 119 -2.82 -5.81 2.59
C LEU A 119 -1.81 -5.76 3.76
N ILE A 120 -0.88 -6.71 3.79
CA ILE A 120 0.14 -6.82 4.84
C ILE A 120 1.20 -5.71 4.72
N ALA A 121 1.63 -5.40 3.50
CA ALA A 121 2.69 -4.42 3.26
C ALA A 121 2.23 -2.97 3.35
N TYR A 122 0.92 -2.70 3.29
CA TYR A 122 0.37 -1.34 3.26
C TYR A 122 0.69 -0.55 4.54
N GLY A 123 0.49 -1.14 5.71
CA GLY A 123 0.77 -0.51 7.00
C GLY A 123 2.21 0.00 7.10
N PRO A 124 3.23 -0.85 6.94
CA PRO A 124 4.64 -0.43 6.90
C PRO A 124 4.95 0.57 5.79
N HIS A 125 4.33 0.41 4.61
CA HIS A 125 4.51 1.33 3.48
C HIS A 125 4.07 2.76 3.82
N ILE A 126 2.88 2.92 4.41
CA ILE A 126 2.35 4.23 4.81
C ILE A 126 3.12 4.81 6.00
N SER A 127 3.39 3.99 7.03
CA SER A 127 4.04 4.44 8.25
C SER A 127 5.55 4.66 8.11
N GLY A 128 6.17 4.27 6.98
CA GLY A 128 7.61 4.38 6.77
C GLY A 128 8.43 3.40 7.61
N TYR A 129 7.82 2.39 8.21
CA TYR A 129 8.50 1.33 8.92
C TYR A 129 9.20 0.35 7.96
N LYS A 130 10.18 -0.38 8.49
CA LYS A 130 10.82 -1.46 7.73
C LYS A 130 9.86 -2.65 7.60
N ILE A 131 10.03 -3.46 6.52
CA ILE A 131 9.13 -4.55 6.16
C ILE A 131 8.95 -5.62 7.26
N TYR A 132 9.91 -5.81 8.16
CA TYR A 132 9.76 -6.76 9.26
C TYR A 132 8.64 -6.40 10.25
N LYS A 133 8.19 -5.14 10.24
CA LYS A 133 7.00 -4.68 10.97
C LYS A 133 5.67 -5.03 10.28
N ALA A 134 5.73 -5.68 9.11
CA ALA A 134 4.52 -6.07 8.37
C ALA A 134 3.65 -7.10 9.13
N VAL A 135 4.26 -7.84 10.04
CA VAL A 135 3.56 -8.85 10.87
C VAL A 135 2.98 -8.23 12.16
N ASP A 136 3.12 -6.93 12.36
CA ASP A 136 2.55 -6.24 13.51
C ASP A 136 1.02 -6.14 13.36
N LEU A 137 0.31 -6.87 14.24
CA LEU A 137 -1.15 -6.93 14.23
C LEU A 137 -1.82 -5.56 14.42
N SER A 138 -1.15 -4.62 15.08
CA SER A 138 -1.67 -3.27 15.25
C SER A 138 -1.73 -2.52 13.91
N LEU A 139 -0.66 -2.59 13.10
CA LEU A 139 -0.60 -2.00 11.76
C LEU A 139 -1.58 -2.67 10.81
N LEU A 140 -1.77 -3.98 10.93
CA LEU A 140 -2.77 -4.70 10.14
C LEU A 140 -4.19 -4.25 10.50
N SER A 141 -4.51 -4.15 11.79
CA SER A 141 -5.83 -3.68 12.24
C SER A 141 -6.11 -2.24 11.78
N GLU A 142 -5.12 -1.35 11.86
CA GLU A 142 -5.23 0.00 11.33
C GLU A 142 -5.44 0.00 9.81
N THR A 143 -4.70 -0.84 9.07
CA THR A 143 -4.86 -0.99 7.62
C THR A 143 -6.29 -1.39 7.28
N LEU A 144 -6.89 -2.35 8.00
CA LEU A 144 -8.25 -2.83 7.76
C LEU A 144 -9.32 -1.76 7.98
N THR A 145 -9.07 -0.76 8.80
CA THR A 145 -9.99 0.38 8.99
C THR A 145 -9.95 1.38 7.85
N THR A 146 -8.87 1.39 7.06
CA THR A 146 -8.71 2.28 5.91
C THR A 146 -9.62 1.88 4.75
N GLN A 147 -9.86 2.80 3.82
CA GLN A 147 -10.58 2.49 2.59
C GLN A 147 -9.82 1.47 1.74
N TYR A 148 -8.49 1.56 1.68
CA TYR A 148 -7.65 0.59 1.00
C TYR A 148 -7.84 -0.82 1.56
N GLY A 149 -7.74 -1.00 2.88
CA GLY A 149 -7.92 -2.30 3.53
C GLY A 149 -9.29 -2.90 3.27
N LYS A 150 -10.37 -2.10 3.35
CA LYS A 150 -11.74 -2.54 3.05
C LYS A 150 -11.88 -3.04 1.60
N MET A 151 -11.27 -2.33 0.63
CA MET A 151 -11.28 -2.74 -0.77
C MET A 151 -10.48 -4.02 -1.00
N GLN A 152 -9.35 -4.21 -0.30
CA GLN A 152 -8.57 -5.44 -0.37
C GLN A 152 -9.34 -6.64 0.23
N LEU A 153 -10.05 -6.45 1.35
CA LEU A 153 -10.92 -7.48 1.92
C LEU A 153 -12.05 -7.88 0.95
N LEU A 154 -12.72 -6.90 0.34
CA LEU A 154 -13.74 -7.16 -0.66
C LEU A 154 -13.17 -7.97 -1.84
N ARG A 155 -11.97 -7.60 -2.30
CA ARG A 155 -11.27 -8.31 -3.38
C ARG A 155 -10.94 -9.74 -2.98
N LEU A 156 -10.44 -10.00 -1.76
CA LEU A 156 -10.18 -11.35 -1.26
C LEU A 156 -11.45 -12.19 -1.19
N MET A 157 -12.55 -11.60 -0.76
CA MET A 157 -13.85 -12.28 -0.71
C MET A 157 -14.32 -12.67 -2.10
N LEU A 158 -14.23 -11.77 -3.09
CA LEU A 158 -14.57 -12.06 -4.48
C LEU A 158 -13.66 -13.13 -5.10
N LEU A 159 -12.35 -13.06 -4.83
CA LEU A 159 -11.39 -14.08 -5.25
C LEU A 159 -11.69 -15.44 -4.61
N GLY A 160 -12.14 -15.47 -3.36
CA GLY A 160 -12.60 -16.70 -2.70
C GLY A 160 -13.77 -17.34 -3.44
N ILE A 161 -14.77 -16.56 -3.86
CA ILE A 161 -15.90 -17.01 -4.65
C ILE A 161 -15.43 -17.54 -6.01
N ILE A 162 -14.57 -16.78 -6.72
CA ILE A 162 -14.02 -17.18 -8.02
C ILE A 162 -13.23 -18.49 -7.90
N GLY A 163 -12.38 -18.62 -6.86
CA GLY A 163 -11.61 -19.83 -6.61
C GLY A 163 -12.49 -21.06 -6.37
N ALA A 164 -13.57 -20.89 -5.62
CA ALA A 164 -14.56 -21.95 -5.40
C ALA A 164 -15.25 -22.37 -6.71
N LEU A 165 -15.59 -21.41 -7.58
CA LEU A 165 -16.19 -21.70 -8.88
C LEU A 165 -15.23 -22.38 -9.87
N ILE A 166 -13.93 -22.09 -9.79
CA ILE A 166 -12.92 -22.77 -10.64
C ILE A 166 -12.69 -24.22 -10.17
N ALA A 167 -12.88 -24.49 -8.87
CA ALA A 167 -12.63 -25.78 -8.27
C ALA A 167 -13.78 -26.80 -8.48
N VAL A 168 -14.97 -26.35 -8.87
CA VAL A 168 -16.15 -27.17 -9.18
C VAL A 168 -16.20 -27.56 -10.67
#